data_03c471b042e2ce651feaa2859a897ca4
#
_entry.id   03c471b042e2ce651feaa2859a897ca4
#
_cell.length_a   1.000
_cell.length_b   1.000
_cell.length_c   1.000
_cell.angle_alpha   90.00
_cell.angle_beta   90.00
_cell.angle_gamma   90.00
#
_symmetry.space_group_name_H-M   'P 1'
#
loop_
_entity.id
_entity.type
_entity.pdbx_description
1 polymer ?
#
loop_
_entity_poly.entity_id
_entity_poly.type
_entity_poly.pdbx_seq_one_letter_code
_entity_poly.pdbx_strand_id
1 'polypeptide(L)'
;MKKLAVIGSGRMAWIIGNHAHDLGIETHCFSNVEPDFIHEAFDVFHNISIFEKEKILEICKAEGVQAVLATTELTVAIAAYIAEGLKALGLPYDIACVITDKYRNRVACKKLALLHQPQFAEIHTIEELETIKFGYPLIVKPTSKGGKQGITVVKDGDELREAFIYAKEKSGTNPVIIEEYLDRGKEYSVESLSCKGKHYIVQVTEKISSGPPHCVELGHRQPAELSQSMRQQVEDAVIEGLTAIGADNTTCHTEIKIINDKVYLIEFNSRPGGDHIAWPLTTLSTGYDYINGAIQIAFGEFRGLDTHNLARHFAGVYFVTKQTEYLKPLYDVCEKYSWLYHKNVVSEELQSLEHNDCYGTNSIMYYSEKERPNIEELIK
;
A
#
# COMPACT_ATOMS: atom_id res chain seq x y z
N MET A 1 -15.26 -18.45 20.21
CA MET A 1 -14.83 -18.22 18.82
C MET A 1 -13.90 -16.99 18.83
N LYS A 2 -12.84 -16.96 18.02
CA LYS A 2 -12.00 -15.78 17.88
C LYS A 2 -12.78 -14.69 17.14
N LYS A 3 -12.54 -13.40 17.47
CA LYS A 3 -13.22 -12.27 16.87
C LYS A 3 -12.22 -11.24 16.36
N LEU A 4 -12.36 -10.85 15.10
CA LEU A 4 -11.51 -9.89 14.39
C LEU A 4 -12.31 -8.64 14.06
N ALA A 5 -11.80 -7.47 14.43
CA ALA A 5 -12.29 -6.19 13.91
C ALA A 5 -11.47 -5.75 12.69
N VAL A 6 -12.15 -5.33 11.64
CA VAL A 6 -11.56 -4.73 10.45
C VAL A 6 -12.07 -3.31 10.30
N ILE A 7 -11.14 -2.35 10.21
CA ILE A 7 -11.48 -0.94 10.13
C ILE A 7 -11.48 -0.48 8.68
N GLY A 8 -12.66 -0.10 8.18
CA GLY A 8 -12.94 0.22 6.78
C GLY A 8 -13.66 -0.92 6.05
N SER A 9 -14.33 -0.61 4.93
CA SER A 9 -15.20 -1.53 4.18
C SER A 9 -14.85 -1.63 2.69
N GLY A 10 -13.65 -1.23 2.29
CA GLY A 10 -13.19 -1.36 0.90
C GLY A 10 -12.83 -2.80 0.51
N ARG A 11 -12.29 -2.98 -0.70
CA ARG A 11 -11.94 -4.31 -1.23
C ARG A 11 -10.94 -5.07 -0.33
N MET A 12 -9.98 -4.37 0.30
CA MET A 12 -9.05 -5.01 1.23
C MET A 12 -9.77 -5.56 2.48
N ALA A 13 -10.81 -4.86 2.97
CA ALA A 13 -11.63 -5.38 4.08
C ALA A 13 -12.32 -6.70 3.68
N TRP A 14 -12.92 -6.73 2.49
CA TRP A 14 -13.55 -7.92 1.95
C TRP A 14 -12.57 -9.10 1.82
N ILE A 15 -11.34 -8.83 1.35
CA ILE A 15 -10.28 -9.85 1.27
C ILE A 15 -9.94 -10.40 2.66
N ILE A 16 -9.69 -9.52 3.63
CA ILE A 16 -9.36 -9.92 5.01
C ILE A 16 -10.52 -10.69 5.66
N GLY A 17 -11.77 -10.24 5.47
CA GLY A 17 -12.94 -10.90 6.00
C GLY A 17 -13.10 -12.35 5.50
N ASN A 18 -12.98 -12.56 4.19
CA ASN A 18 -13.07 -13.92 3.61
C ASN A 18 -11.95 -14.84 4.14
N HIS A 19 -10.68 -14.38 4.22
CA HIS A 19 -9.60 -15.16 4.79
C HIS A 19 -9.85 -15.49 6.27
N ALA A 20 -10.43 -14.56 7.03
CA ALA A 20 -10.79 -14.80 8.43
C ALA A 20 -11.91 -15.84 8.56
N HIS A 21 -12.93 -15.81 7.69
CA HIS A 21 -13.98 -16.82 7.63
C HIS A 21 -13.42 -18.21 7.36
N ASP A 22 -12.49 -18.35 6.41
CA ASP A 22 -11.82 -19.62 6.10
C ASP A 22 -11.05 -20.19 7.30
N LEU A 23 -10.66 -19.33 8.25
CA LEU A 23 -10.01 -19.70 9.51
C LEU A 23 -11.01 -19.90 10.67
N GLY A 24 -12.31 -19.79 10.44
CA GLY A 24 -13.35 -19.93 11.47
C GLY A 24 -13.36 -18.78 12.49
N ILE A 25 -12.99 -17.57 12.08
CA ILE A 25 -12.94 -16.36 12.90
C ILE A 25 -14.20 -15.54 12.64
N GLU A 26 -14.90 -15.12 13.70
CA GLU A 26 -16.01 -14.16 13.61
C GLU A 26 -15.49 -12.78 13.26
N THR A 27 -16.10 -12.13 12.27
CA THR A 27 -15.62 -10.89 11.67
C THR A 27 -16.56 -9.73 11.91
N HIS A 28 -16.00 -8.59 12.34
CA HIS A 28 -16.69 -7.33 12.59
C HIS A 28 -16.11 -6.24 11.70
N CYS A 29 -16.91 -5.68 10.79
CA CYS A 29 -16.53 -4.56 9.94
C CYS A 29 -17.02 -3.24 10.55
N PHE A 30 -16.15 -2.23 10.60
CA PHE A 30 -16.48 -0.89 11.10
C PHE A 30 -16.33 0.15 10.00
N SER A 31 -17.44 0.70 9.50
CA SER A 31 -17.45 1.73 8.45
C SER A 31 -18.82 2.40 8.38
N ASN A 32 -18.86 3.65 7.94
CA ASN A 32 -20.09 4.33 7.53
C ASN A 32 -20.34 4.28 6.01
N VAL A 33 -19.49 3.55 5.29
CA VAL A 33 -19.67 3.20 3.86
C VAL A 33 -19.94 1.71 3.79
N GLU A 34 -21.06 1.32 3.22
CA GLU A 34 -21.59 -0.06 3.23
C GLU A 34 -21.75 -0.56 1.77
N PRO A 35 -20.66 -1.03 1.13
CA PRO A 35 -20.76 -1.63 -0.20
C PRO A 35 -21.51 -2.96 -0.15
N ASP A 36 -22.31 -3.27 -1.17
CA ASP A 36 -23.13 -4.49 -1.21
C ASP A 36 -22.32 -5.78 -0.97
N PHE A 37 -21.09 -5.85 -1.49
CA PHE A 37 -20.22 -7.01 -1.37
C PHE A 37 -19.69 -7.26 0.04
N ILE A 38 -19.79 -6.27 0.96
CA ILE A 38 -19.15 -6.38 2.28
C ILE A 38 -19.80 -7.44 3.17
N HIS A 39 -21.10 -7.65 3.02
CA HIS A 39 -21.85 -8.62 3.81
C HIS A 39 -21.50 -10.08 3.49
N GLU A 40 -20.85 -10.35 2.36
CA GLU A 40 -20.36 -11.70 2.02
C GLU A 40 -19.14 -12.09 2.88
N ALA A 41 -18.43 -11.10 3.44
CA ALA A 41 -17.15 -11.28 4.12
C ALA A 41 -17.20 -10.93 5.63
N PHE A 42 -18.36 -10.53 6.17
CA PHE A 42 -18.47 -10.15 7.58
C PHE A 42 -19.74 -10.65 8.23
N ASP A 43 -19.56 -11.23 9.44
CA ASP A 43 -20.69 -11.67 10.27
C ASP A 43 -21.47 -10.47 10.85
N VAL A 44 -20.75 -9.40 11.19
CA VAL A 44 -21.33 -8.18 11.78
C VAL A 44 -20.80 -6.94 11.07
N PHE A 45 -21.71 -6.12 10.56
CA PHE A 45 -21.39 -4.80 10.05
C PHE A 45 -21.86 -3.72 11.02
N HIS A 46 -20.91 -2.89 11.48
CA HIS A 46 -21.17 -1.75 12.35
C HIS A 46 -21.17 -0.46 11.53
N ASN A 47 -22.36 0.11 11.29
CA ASN A 47 -22.51 1.38 10.58
C ASN A 47 -22.08 2.54 11.50
N ILE A 48 -20.78 2.85 11.47
CA ILE A 48 -20.16 3.89 12.30
C ILE A 48 -18.98 4.51 11.54
N SER A 49 -18.81 5.84 11.70
CA SER A 49 -17.63 6.49 11.10
C SER A 49 -16.33 5.91 11.66
N ILE A 50 -15.37 5.59 10.78
CA ILE A 50 -14.05 5.11 11.21
C ILE A 50 -13.34 6.11 12.15
N PHE A 51 -13.69 7.39 12.11
CA PHE A 51 -13.11 8.44 12.96
C PHE A 51 -13.66 8.46 14.39
N GLU A 52 -14.74 7.73 14.68
CA GLU A 52 -15.31 7.58 16.03
C GLU A 52 -14.59 6.46 16.81
N LYS A 53 -13.26 6.51 16.84
CA LYS A 53 -12.39 5.44 17.36
C LYS A 53 -12.68 5.05 18.81
N GLU A 54 -13.11 5.98 19.66
CA GLU A 54 -13.49 5.73 21.06
C GLU A 54 -14.74 4.85 21.14
N LYS A 55 -15.77 5.14 20.34
CA LYS A 55 -16.99 4.32 20.28
C LYS A 55 -16.72 2.95 19.67
N ILE A 56 -15.88 2.89 18.62
CA ILE A 56 -15.46 1.60 18.02
C ILE A 56 -14.77 0.74 19.08
N LEU A 57 -13.88 1.33 19.90
CA LEU A 57 -13.22 0.62 20.99
C LEU A 57 -14.23 0.09 22.04
N GLU A 58 -15.24 0.88 22.40
CA GLU A 58 -16.32 0.46 23.32
C GLU A 58 -17.09 -0.74 22.76
N ILE A 59 -17.47 -0.69 21.49
CA ILE A 59 -18.15 -1.80 20.81
C ILE A 59 -17.23 -3.04 20.77
N CYS A 60 -15.97 -2.90 20.36
CA CYS A 60 -15.02 -4.00 20.34
C CYS A 60 -14.85 -4.67 21.72
N LYS A 61 -14.84 -3.87 22.81
CA LYS A 61 -14.80 -4.41 24.18
C LYS A 61 -16.07 -5.20 24.52
N ALA A 62 -17.24 -4.65 24.20
CA ALA A 62 -18.53 -5.29 24.46
C ALA A 62 -18.69 -6.61 23.70
N GLU A 63 -18.23 -6.64 22.43
CA GLU A 63 -18.27 -7.83 21.57
C GLU A 63 -17.17 -8.84 21.88
N GLY A 64 -16.16 -8.48 22.68
CA GLY A 64 -15.03 -9.36 23.00
C GLY A 64 -14.07 -9.57 21.82
N VAL A 65 -13.87 -8.53 21.00
CA VAL A 65 -12.88 -8.54 19.90
C VAL A 65 -11.46 -8.73 20.45
N GLN A 66 -10.66 -9.53 19.79
CA GLN A 66 -9.33 -9.94 20.24
C GLN A 66 -8.20 -9.46 19.31
N ALA A 67 -8.53 -9.10 18.08
CA ALA A 67 -7.56 -8.63 17.08
C ALA A 67 -8.18 -7.52 16.22
N VAL A 68 -7.33 -6.63 15.68
CA VAL A 68 -7.76 -5.49 14.85
C VAL A 68 -6.84 -5.36 13.65
N LEU A 69 -7.40 -5.18 12.46
CA LEU A 69 -6.65 -4.93 11.23
C LEU A 69 -7.10 -3.65 10.53
N ALA A 70 -6.12 -2.92 9.99
CA ALA A 70 -6.31 -1.77 9.13
C ALA A 70 -6.39 -2.19 7.65
N THR A 71 -7.14 -1.43 6.85
CA THR A 71 -7.34 -1.71 5.41
C THR A 71 -6.76 -0.63 4.49
N THR A 72 -6.60 0.59 4.99
CA THR A 72 -6.08 1.75 4.26
C THR A 72 -5.18 2.59 5.15
N GLU A 73 -4.45 3.53 4.58
CA GLU A 73 -3.61 4.48 5.32
C GLU A 73 -4.40 5.23 6.40
N LEU A 74 -5.64 5.62 6.09
CA LEU A 74 -6.51 6.35 7.02
C LEU A 74 -6.90 5.52 8.25
N THR A 75 -6.91 4.20 8.13
CA THR A 75 -7.36 3.30 9.20
C THR A 75 -6.22 2.78 10.07
N VAL A 76 -4.95 2.98 9.68
CA VAL A 76 -3.78 2.44 10.42
C VAL A 76 -3.72 2.96 11.85
N ALA A 77 -3.73 4.28 12.06
CA ALA A 77 -3.67 4.86 13.40
C ALA A 77 -4.94 4.55 14.22
N ILE A 78 -6.09 4.42 13.57
CA ILE A 78 -7.36 4.07 14.22
C ILE A 78 -7.31 2.62 14.71
N ALA A 79 -6.89 1.68 13.86
CA ALA A 79 -6.75 0.28 14.23
C ALA A 79 -5.74 0.09 15.36
N ALA A 80 -4.60 0.81 15.32
CA ALA A 80 -3.60 0.78 16.36
C ALA A 80 -4.15 1.31 17.72
N TYR A 81 -4.91 2.42 17.72
CA TYR A 81 -5.58 2.93 18.91
C TYR A 81 -6.52 1.91 19.53
N ILE A 82 -7.33 1.24 18.69
CA ILE A 82 -8.30 0.24 19.16
C ILE A 82 -7.55 -1.00 19.70
N ALA A 83 -6.53 -1.50 19.00
CA ALA A 83 -5.74 -2.63 19.45
C ALA A 83 -5.07 -2.35 20.81
N GLU A 84 -4.48 -1.17 21.01
CA GLU A 84 -3.88 -0.75 22.28
C GLU A 84 -4.93 -0.67 23.41
N GLY A 85 -6.09 -0.07 23.12
CA GLY A 85 -7.20 0.03 24.08
C GLY A 85 -7.83 -1.33 24.48
N LEU A 86 -7.72 -2.34 23.61
CA LEU A 86 -8.09 -3.74 23.87
C LEU A 86 -6.97 -4.53 24.55
N LYS A 87 -5.74 -4.00 24.64
CA LYS A 87 -4.53 -4.73 25.00
C LYS A 87 -4.26 -5.92 24.06
N ALA A 88 -4.69 -5.81 22.82
CA ALA A 88 -4.42 -6.74 21.75
C ALA A 88 -3.05 -6.46 21.12
N LEU A 89 -2.49 -7.45 20.42
CA LEU A 89 -1.29 -7.23 19.63
C LEU A 89 -1.60 -6.34 18.42
N GLY A 90 -0.65 -5.47 18.09
CA GLY A 90 -0.74 -4.57 16.95
C GLY A 90 0.43 -3.59 16.93
N LEU A 91 0.45 -2.75 15.92
CA LEU A 91 1.37 -1.63 15.84
C LEU A 91 1.11 -0.66 17.00
N PRO A 92 2.14 -0.20 17.76
CA PRO A 92 1.95 0.81 18.79
C PRO A 92 1.33 2.09 18.20
N TYR A 93 0.39 2.70 18.94
CA TYR A 93 -0.39 3.83 18.41
C TYR A 93 0.46 5.06 18.06
N ASP A 94 1.46 5.36 18.88
CA ASP A 94 2.42 6.45 18.61
C ASP A 94 3.24 6.22 17.33
N ILE A 95 3.67 4.98 17.09
CA ILE A 95 4.36 4.57 15.86
C ILE A 95 3.41 4.64 14.66
N ALA A 96 2.16 4.21 14.80
CA ALA A 96 1.14 4.35 13.77
C ALA A 96 0.95 5.81 13.35
N CYS A 97 0.92 6.73 14.31
CA CYS A 97 0.86 8.18 14.06
C CYS A 97 2.12 8.73 13.34
N VAL A 98 3.28 8.13 13.55
CA VAL A 98 4.51 8.49 12.80
C VAL A 98 4.43 7.97 11.37
N ILE A 99 4.03 6.72 11.18
CA ILE A 99 3.95 6.08 9.87
C ILE A 99 2.93 6.76 8.95
N THR A 100 1.79 7.17 9.49
CA THR A 100 0.71 7.82 8.72
C THR A 100 0.91 9.31 8.44
N ASP A 101 1.95 9.91 8.98
CA ASP A 101 2.36 11.29 8.69
C ASP A 101 3.66 11.30 7.87
N LYS A 102 3.59 11.74 6.61
CA LYS A 102 4.72 11.69 5.68
C LYS A 102 5.95 12.45 6.17
N TYR A 103 5.76 13.60 6.82
CA TYR A 103 6.88 14.37 7.35
C TYR A 103 7.53 13.68 8.54
N ARG A 104 6.73 13.21 9.50
CA ARG A 104 7.25 12.47 10.67
C ARG A 104 7.94 11.16 10.26
N ASN A 105 7.41 10.49 9.24
CA ASN A 105 8.02 9.32 8.61
C ASN A 105 9.43 9.66 8.06
N ARG A 106 9.56 10.75 7.30
CA ARG A 106 10.86 11.23 6.80
C ARG A 106 11.84 11.55 7.93
N VAL A 107 11.36 12.20 9.00
CA VAL A 107 12.21 12.54 10.17
C VAL A 107 12.72 11.30 10.88
N ALA A 108 11.88 10.28 11.07
CA ALA A 108 12.26 9.02 11.71
C ALA A 108 13.35 8.28 10.92
N CYS A 109 13.34 8.39 9.59
CA CYS A 109 14.29 7.71 8.71
C CYS A 109 15.50 8.58 8.27
N LYS A 110 15.71 9.75 8.85
CA LYS A 110 16.66 10.79 8.34
C LYS A 110 18.13 10.39 8.28
N LYS A 111 18.57 9.37 9.01
CA LYS A 111 20.00 9.02 9.14
C LYS A 111 20.28 7.55 8.83
N LEU A 112 19.50 6.94 7.96
CA LEU A 112 19.69 5.55 7.58
C LEU A 112 20.85 5.42 6.58
N ALA A 113 21.57 4.30 6.65
CA ALA A 113 22.72 4.07 5.81
C ALA A 113 22.34 3.46 4.45
N LEU A 114 21.35 2.58 4.44
CA LEU A 114 20.94 1.81 3.25
C LEU A 114 19.69 2.39 2.60
N LEU A 115 18.74 2.90 3.40
CA LEU A 115 17.49 3.48 2.90
C LEU A 115 17.63 5.00 2.78
N HIS A 116 17.86 5.47 1.56
CA HIS A 116 17.99 6.89 1.26
C HIS A 116 16.64 7.60 1.22
N GLN A 117 16.66 8.93 1.28
CA GLN A 117 15.48 9.79 1.20
C GLN A 117 15.72 10.98 0.29
N PRO A 118 14.68 11.54 -0.37
CA PRO A 118 14.75 12.85 -0.99
C PRO A 118 15.01 13.94 0.06
N GLN A 119 15.47 15.10 -0.36
CA GLN A 119 15.41 16.30 0.49
C GLN A 119 13.94 16.66 0.71
N PHE A 120 13.60 17.16 1.90
CA PHE A 120 12.20 17.44 2.24
C PHE A 120 12.07 18.60 3.22
N ALA A 121 10.93 19.28 3.18
CA ALA A 121 10.54 20.34 4.10
C ALA A 121 9.06 20.24 4.46
N GLU A 122 8.73 20.56 5.71
CA GLU A 122 7.36 20.77 6.16
C GLU A 122 6.99 22.23 6.00
N ILE A 123 5.84 22.53 5.40
CA ILE A 123 5.39 23.86 5.06
C ILE A 123 3.98 24.08 5.60
N HIS A 124 3.81 25.08 6.44
CA HIS A 124 2.53 25.44 7.06
C HIS A 124 1.82 26.57 6.34
N THR A 125 2.59 27.55 5.84
CA THR A 125 2.07 28.74 5.16
C THR A 125 2.75 28.97 3.81
N ILE A 126 2.12 29.77 2.95
CA ILE A 126 2.62 30.05 1.60
C ILE A 126 3.92 30.86 1.62
N GLU A 127 4.14 31.66 2.65
CA GLU A 127 5.36 32.46 2.84
C GLU A 127 6.57 31.58 3.13
N GLU A 128 6.36 30.42 3.77
CA GLU A 128 7.42 29.47 4.08
C GLU A 128 8.00 28.80 2.83
N LEU A 129 7.35 28.88 1.66
CA LEU A 129 7.89 28.36 0.40
C LEU A 129 9.27 28.93 0.07
N GLU A 130 9.58 30.17 0.49
CA GLU A 130 10.86 30.81 0.30
C GLU A 130 12.00 30.16 1.12
N THR A 131 11.65 29.34 2.11
CA THR A 131 12.63 28.62 2.94
C THR A 131 13.20 27.38 2.26
N ILE A 132 12.59 26.90 1.17
CA ILE A 132 13.04 25.70 0.44
C ILE A 132 14.39 26.00 -0.23
N LYS A 133 15.38 25.13 0.02
CA LYS A 133 16.77 25.30 -0.47
C LYS A 133 17.20 24.23 -1.47
N PHE A 134 16.36 23.27 -1.79
CA PHE A 134 16.63 22.24 -2.79
C PHE A 134 15.93 22.57 -4.11
N GLY A 135 16.47 22.01 -5.21
CA GLY A 135 16.10 22.40 -6.57
C GLY A 135 14.92 21.63 -7.15
N TYR A 136 14.39 22.13 -8.23
CA TYR A 136 13.34 21.49 -9.03
C TYR A 136 13.88 20.30 -9.86
N PRO A 137 13.00 19.33 -10.24
CA PRO A 137 11.57 19.28 -9.93
C PRO A 137 11.28 18.92 -8.48
N LEU A 138 10.17 19.45 -7.95
CA LEU A 138 9.69 19.15 -6.60
C LEU A 138 8.36 18.40 -6.65
N ILE A 139 8.04 17.72 -5.57
CA ILE A 139 6.72 17.11 -5.36
C ILE A 139 6.09 17.66 -4.09
N VAL A 140 4.85 18.11 -4.22
CA VAL A 140 4.05 18.71 -3.15
C VAL A 140 2.97 17.73 -2.74
N LYS A 141 2.82 17.45 -1.43
CA LYS A 141 1.90 16.45 -0.90
C LYS A 141 1.25 16.89 0.41
N PRO A 142 -0.02 16.56 0.68
CA PRO A 142 -0.55 16.57 2.04
C PRO A 142 0.24 15.59 2.92
N THR A 143 0.48 15.91 4.19
CA THR A 143 1.21 15.01 5.11
C THR A 143 0.43 13.75 5.49
N SER A 144 -0.91 13.79 5.45
CA SER A 144 -1.78 12.75 6.02
C SER A 144 -2.88 12.24 5.08
N LYS A 145 -2.65 12.25 3.76
CA LYS A 145 -3.60 11.71 2.76
C LYS A 145 -2.98 10.56 1.98
N GLY A 146 -3.80 9.55 1.68
CA GLY A 146 -3.46 8.44 0.80
C GLY A 146 -4.08 8.58 -0.61
N GLY A 147 -3.88 7.57 -1.48
CA GLY A 147 -4.51 7.51 -2.79
C GLY A 147 -4.11 8.62 -3.76
N LYS A 148 -2.92 9.18 -3.59
CA LYS A 148 -2.35 10.28 -4.42
C LYS A 148 -3.17 11.58 -4.44
N GLN A 149 -4.08 11.77 -3.48
CA GLN A 149 -4.89 12.99 -3.37
C GLN A 149 -4.04 14.20 -3.00
N GLY A 150 -4.16 15.30 -3.74
CA GLY A 150 -3.44 16.55 -3.47
C GLY A 150 -1.94 16.50 -3.81
N ILE A 151 -1.50 15.50 -4.59
CA ILE A 151 -0.10 15.38 -5.03
C ILE A 151 0.09 16.10 -6.35
N THR A 152 1.15 16.92 -6.44
CA THR A 152 1.54 17.62 -7.67
C THR A 152 3.05 17.65 -7.81
N VAL A 153 3.56 17.29 -8.99
CA VAL A 153 4.97 17.49 -9.37
C VAL A 153 5.10 18.83 -10.05
N VAL A 154 6.06 19.65 -9.62
CA VAL A 154 6.24 21.05 -10.07
C VAL A 154 7.66 21.29 -10.57
N LYS A 155 7.79 22.19 -11.55
CA LYS A 155 9.05 22.47 -12.25
C LYS A 155 9.63 23.84 -11.94
N ASP A 156 8.82 24.74 -11.38
CA ASP A 156 9.21 26.11 -11.06
C ASP A 156 8.41 26.70 -9.89
N GLY A 157 8.69 27.95 -9.55
CA GLY A 157 8.09 28.62 -8.40
C GLY A 157 6.61 28.99 -8.57
N ASP A 158 6.16 29.23 -9.80
CA ASP A 158 4.76 29.57 -10.06
C ASP A 158 3.88 28.31 -9.88
N GLU A 159 4.30 27.19 -10.47
CA GLU A 159 3.66 25.89 -10.27
C GLU A 159 3.68 25.47 -8.78
N LEU A 160 4.78 25.75 -8.06
CA LEU A 160 4.91 25.41 -6.65
C LEU A 160 3.86 26.10 -5.78
N ARG A 161 3.58 27.38 -6.03
CA ARG A 161 2.58 28.15 -5.29
C ARG A 161 1.17 27.58 -5.49
N GLU A 162 0.81 27.26 -6.73
CA GLU A 162 -0.49 26.65 -7.07
C GLU A 162 -0.63 25.27 -6.45
N ALA A 163 0.41 24.43 -6.56
CA ALA A 163 0.45 23.08 -5.98
C ALA A 163 0.33 23.12 -4.46
N PHE A 164 0.97 24.09 -3.79
CA PHE A 164 0.84 24.25 -2.34
C PHE A 164 -0.60 24.57 -1.94
N ILE A 165 -1.26 25.51 -2.63
CA ILE A 165 -2.65 25.87 -2.35
C ILE A 165 -3.56 24.64 -2.49
N TYR A 166 -3.40 23.88 -3.58
CA TYR A 166 -4.15 22.64 -3.83
C TYR A 166 -3.90 21.58 -2.75
N ALA A 167 -2.63 21.31 -2.43
CA ALA A 167 -2.29 20.34 -1.39
C ALA A 167 -2.80 20.78 0.00
N LYS A 168 -2.74 22.09 0.31
CA LYS A 168 -3.22 22.65 1.57
C LYS A 168 -4.75 22.54 1.71
N GLU A 169 -5.48 22.75 0.63
CA GLU A 169 -6.94 22.53 0.59
C GLU A 169 -7.29 21.08 0.98
N LYS A 170 -6.56 20.10 0.41
CA LYS A 170 -6.76 18.67 0.72
C LYS A 170 -6.26 18.30 2.12
N SER A 171 -5.21 18.96 2.61
CA SER A 171 -4.62 18.73 3.94
C SER A 171 -5.47 19.30 5.10
N GLY A 172 -6.30 20.29 4.82
CA GLY A 172 -7.06 21.00 5.82
C GLY A 172 -6.17 21.77 6.82
N THR A 173 -6.25 21.43 8.10
CA THR A 173 -5.41 22.05 9.15
C THR A 173 -3.97 21.51 9.18
N ASN A 174 -3.71 20.33 8.60
CA ASN A 174 -2.40 19.72 8.60
C ASN A 174 -1.42 20.47 7.67
N PRO A 175 -0.11 20.37 7.90
CA PRO A 175 0.91 20.94 7.01
C PRO A 175 0.97 20.20 5.66
N VAL A 176 1.76 20.74 4.76
CA VAL A 176 2.11 20.17 3.47
C VAL A 176 3.58 19.76 3.53
N ILE A 177 3.94 18.62 2.97
CA ILE A 177 5.33 18.24 2.75
C ILE A 177 5.71 18.54 1.31
N ILE A 178 6.88 19.15 1.12
CA ILE A 178 7.49 19.38 -0.18
C ILE A 178 8.80 18.60 -0.21
N GLU A 179 9.00 17.82 -1.27
CA GLU A 179 10.15 16.97 -1.41
C GLU A 179 10.82 17.18 -2.78
N GLU A 180 12.12 16.88 -2.85
CA GLU A 180 12.79 16.65 -4.12
C GLU A 180 12.05 15.54 -4.88
N TYR A 181 11.67 15.80 -6.13
CA TYR A 181 11.02 14.77 -6.93
C TYR A 181 12.07 13.80 -7.48
N LEU A 182 11.91 12.54 -7.13
CA LEU A 182 12.76 11.47 -7.63
C LEU A 182 12.35 11.11 -9.06
N ASP A 183 12.85 11.88 -10.04
CA ASP A 183 12.44 11.85 -11.45
C ASP A 183 12.97 10.64 -12.24
N ARG A 184 13.95 9.94 -11.69
CA ARG A 184 14.66 8.81 -12.34
C ARG A 184 14.41 7.51 -11.60
N GLY A 185 14.79 6.41 -12.27
CA GLY A 185 14.70 5.07 -11.71
C GLY A 185 13.30 4.47 -11.80
N LYS A 186 13.21 3.23 -11.34
CA LYS A 186 11.95 2.46 -11.30
C LYS A 186 11.37 2.44 -9.90
N GLU A 187 10.06 2.39 -9.84
CA GLU A 187 9.28 2.31 -8.60
C GLU A 187 8.94 0.86 -8.26
N TYR A 188 9.06 0.53 -7.00
CA TYR A 188 8.78 -0.79 -6.45
C TYR A 188 7.99 -0.67 -5.17
N SER A 189 7.33 -1.77 -4.79
CA SER A 189 6.84 -1.94 -3.42
C SER A 189 7.35 -3.24 -2.82
N VAL A 190 7.41 -3.26 -1.49
CA VAL A 190 7.91 -4.39 -0.71
C VAL A 190 6.86 -4.77 0.31
N GLU A 191 6.31 -5.96 0.16
CA GLU A 191 5.38 -6.54 1.13
C GLU A 191 6.16 -7.26 2.21
N SER A 192 5.93 -6.87 3.46
CA SER A 192 6.64 -7.43 4.61
C SER A 192 5.71 -7.70 5.80
N LEU A 193 6.16 -8.63 6.66
CA LEU A 193 5.55 -8.96 7.94
C LEU A 193 6.54 -8.59 9.04
N SER A 194 6.07 -7.85 10.05
CA SER A 194 6.87 -7.48 11.23
C SER A 194 6.26 -8.11 12.47
N CYS A 195 7.05 -8.86 13.23
CA CYS A 195 6.57 -9.52 14.43
C CYS A 195 7.72 -9.71 15.44
N LYS A 196 7.52 -9.21 16.66
CA LYS A 196 8.50 -9.35 17.77
C LYS A 196 9.89 -8.85 17.39
N GLY A 197 9.95 -7.68 16.76
CA GLY A 197 11.20 -7.03 16.36
C GLY A 197 11.91 -7.68 15.16
N LYS A 198 11.28 -8.65 14.49
CA LYS A 198 11.80 -9.25 13.24
C LYS A 198 10.95 -8.84 12.05
N HIS A 199 11.62 -8.56 10.94
CA HIS A 199 11.00 -8.20 9.68
C HIS A 199 11.24 -9.30 8.65
N TYR A 200 10.18 -9.75 8.01
CA TYR A 200 10.18 -10.81 7.00
C TYR A 200 9.76 -10.20 5.67
N ILE A 201 10.69 -10.05 4.74
CA ILE A 201 10.37 -9.56 3.38
C ILE A 201 9.74 -10.71 2.61
N VAL A 202 8.49 -10.54 2.22
CA VAL A 202 7.71 -11.58 1.55
C VAL A 202 7.84 -11.46 0.05
N GLN A 203 7.65 -10.24 -0.51
CA GLN A 203 7.73 -10.03 -1.95
C GLN A 203 8.19 -8.62 -2.28
N VAL A 204 8.90 -8.49 -3.42
CA VAL A 204 9.20 -7.21 -4.07
C VAL A 204 8.42 -7.14 -5.38
N THR A 205 7.63 -6.08 -5.51
CA THR A 205 6.77 -5.81 -6.67
C THR A 205 7.39 -4.72 -7.53
N GLU A 206 7.51 -4.92 -8.83
CA GLU A 206 7.79 -3.84 -9.78
C GLU A 206 6.48 -3.14 -10.12
N LYS A 207 6.44 -1.79 -9.96
CA LYS A 207 5.28 -0.95 -10.24
C LYS A 207 5.44 -0.32 -11.62
N ILE A 208 4.39 -0.34 -12.41
CA ILE A 208 4.31 0.33 -13.71
C ILE A 208 3.44 1.57 -13.50
N SER A 209 4.05 2.75 -13.62
CA SER A 209 3.37 4.02 -13.40
C SER A 209 3.27 4.82 -14.70
N SER A 210 2.24 5.65 -14.82
CA SER A 210 2.09 6.61 -15.93
C SER A 210 3.17 7.70 -15.91
N GLY A 211 3.84 7.89 -14.78
CA GLY A 211 4.65 9.07 -14.52
C GLY A 211 3.81 10.34 -14.31
N PRO A 212 4.50 11.51 -14.21
CA PRO A 212 3.82 12.79 -14.03
C PRO A 212 2.78 13.08 -15.13
N PRO A 213 1.74 13.89 -14.84
CA PRO A 213 1.52 14.63 -13.59
C PRO A 213 0.88 13.80 -12.47
N HIS A 214 0.12 12.75 -12.77
CA HIS A 214 -0.71 12.06 -11.77
C HIS A 214 -0.06 10.81 -11.18
N CYS A 215 0.98 10.25 -11.84
CA CYS A 215 1.70 9.05 -11.41
C CYS A 215 0.76 7.87 -11.06
N VAL A 216 -0.30 7.64 -11.86
CA VAL A 216 -1.26 6.55 -11.61
C VAL A 216 -0.65 5.19 -11.91
N GLU A 217 -1.10 4.18 -11.21
CA GLU A 217 -0.65 2.80 -11.40
C GLU A 217 -1.25 2.22 -12.68
N LEU A 218 -0.41 1.66 -13.52
CA LEU A 218 -0.79 1.01 -14.80
C LEU A 218 -0.66 -0.51 -14.74
N GLY A 219 0.01 -1.03 -13.72
CA GLY A 219 0.20 -2.46 -13.53
C GLY A 219 1.27 -2.80 -12.50
N HIS A 220 1.33 -4.08 -12.15
CA HIS A 220 2.26 -4.62 -11.16
C HIS A 220 2.80 -5.96 -11.63
N ARG A 221 4.07 -6.24 -11.33
CA ARG A 221 4.75 -7.49 -11.66
C ARG A 221 5.46 -8.06 -10.44
N GLN A 222 5.26 -9.33 -10.18
CA GLN A 222 5.92 -10.08 -9.12
C GLN A 222 6.55 -11.38 -9.65
N PRO A 223 7.74 -11.77 -9.13
CA PRO A 223 8.66 -10.92 -8.39
C PRO A 223 9.19 -9.77 -9.26
N ALA A 224 9.67 -8.70 -8.66
CA ALA A 224 10.38 -7.65 -9.39
C ALA A 224 11.60 -8.22 -10.12
N GLU A 225 11.89 -7.71 -11.31
CA GLU A 225 13.07 -8.10 -12.09
C GLU A 225 14.30 -7.37 -11.58
N LEU A 226 14.92 -7.93 -10.55
CA LEU A 226 16.12 -7.42 -9.89
C LEU A 226 17.22 -8.48 -9.89
N SER A 227 18.50 -8.03 -9.99
CA SER A 227 19.62 -8.92 -9.70
C SER A 227 19.56 -9.39 -8.25
N GLN A 228 20.16 -10.55 -7.96
CA GLN A 228 20.18 -11.06 -6.58
C GLN A 228 20.81 -10.06 -5.59
N SER A 229 21.87 -9.37 -6.00
CA SER A 229 22.53 -8.36 -5.19
C SER A 229 21.65 -7.15 -4.93
N MET A 230 20.91 -6.66 -5.93
CA MET A 230 19.98 -5.54 -5.77
C MET A 230 18.77 -5.93 -4.92
N ARG A 231 18.24 -7.15 -5.09
CA ARG A 231 17.19 -7.66 -4.25
C ARG A 231 17.60 -7.68 -2.77
N GLN A 232 18.80 -8.21 -2.46
CA GLN A 232 19.33 -8.22 -1.10
C GLN A 232 19.48 -6.80 -0.55
N GLN A 233 19.98 -5.86 -1.34
CA GLN A 233 20.12 -4.47 -0.94
C GLN A 233 18.75 -3.83 -0.65
N VAL A 234 17.70 -4.13 -1.43
CA VAL A 234 16.34 -3.67 -1.15
C VAL A 234 15.82 -4.25 0.16
N GLU A 235 16.00 -5.55 0.38
CA GLU A 235 15.58 -6.23 1.61
C GLU A 235 16.25 -5.63 2.83
N ASP A 236 17.57 -5.45 2.81
CA ASP A 236 18.36 -4.87 3.91
C ASP A 236 17.95 -3.42 4.19
N ALA A 237 17.75 -2.60 3.14
CA ALA A 237 17.34 -1.21 3.27
C ALA A 237 15.93 -1.08 3.89
N VAL A 238 14.98 -1.92 3.45
CA VAL A 238 13.62 -1.90 4.00
C VAL A 238 13.62 -2.38 5.45
N ILE A 239 14.37 -3.42 5.79
CA ILE A 239 14.52 -3.91 7.18
C ILE A 239 15.12 -2.81 8.07
N GLU A 240 16.17 -2.10 7.60
CA GLU A 240 16.74 -0.96 8.31
C GLU A 240 15.69 0.11 8.60
N GLY A 241 14.89 0.47 7.60
CA GLY A 241 13.84 1.47 7.73
C GLY A 241 12.71 1.06 8.68
N LEU A 242 12.20 -0.17 8.54
CA LEU A 242 11.16 -0.71 9.43
C LEU A 242 11.61 -0.78 10.88
N THR A 243 12.87 -1.16 11.11
CA THR A 243 13.49 -1.17 12.44
C THR A 243 13.58 0.24 13.02
N ALA A 244 14.05 1.20 12.21
CA ALA A 244 14.24 2.59 12.65
C ALA A 244 12.93 3.29 12.99
N ILE A 245 11.85 3.01 12.23
CA ILE A 245 10.54 3.60 12.49
C ILE A 245 9.78 2.88 13.62
N GLY A 246 10.26 1.71 14.05
CA GLY A 246 9.64 0.92 15.12
C GLY A 246 8.42 0.12 14.67
N ALA A 247 8.32 -0.24 13.39
CA ALA A 247 7.23 -1.05 12.87
C ALA A 247 7.30 -2.46 13.49
N ASP A 248 6.30 -2.86 14.28
CA ASP A 248 6.22 -4.19 14.88
C ASP A 248 4.76 -4.67 14.97
N ASN A 249 4.58 -5.98 15.00
CA ASN A 249 3.27 -6.65 15.04
C ASN A 249 2.29 -6.11 13.98
N THR A 250 2.77 -5.99 12.75
CA THR A 250 2.00 -5.45 11.62
C THR A 250 2.49 -6.01 10.29
N THR A 251 1.68 -5.81 9.25
CA THR A 251 2.15 -5.87 7.86
C THR A 251 2.67 -4.51 7.44
N CYS A 252 3.52 -4.47 6.43
CA CYS A 252 3.89 -3.21 5.81
C CYS A 252 4.01 -3.33 4.29
N HIS A 253 3.40 -2.39 3.60
CA HIS A 253 3.58 -2.09 2.19
C HIS A 253 4.53 -0.90 2.10
N THR A 254 5.80 -1.16 1.76
CA THR A 254 6.83 -0.13 1.65
C THR A 254 7.02 0.26 0.20
N GLU A 255 6.78 1.51 -0.14
CA GLU A 255 7.05 2.04 -1.48
C GLU A 255 8.47 2.59 -1.56
N ILE A 256 9.22 2.17 -2.59
CA ILE A 256 10.62 2.56 -2.81
C ILE A 256 10.88 2.90 -4.27
N LYS A 257 11.96 3.62 -4.50
CA LYS A 257 12.50 3.86 -5.84
C LYS A 257 13.98 3.47 -5.89
N ILE A 258 14.40 2.82 -6.97
CA ILE A 258 15.82 2.49 -7.19
C ILE A 258 16.38 3.46 -8.21
N ILE A 259 17.40 4.23 -7.79
CA ILE A 259 18.07 5.25 -8.62
C ILE A 259 19.58 5.06 -8.48
N ASN A 260 20.30 4.79 -9.58
CA ASN A 260 21.74 4.57 -9.59
C ASN A 260 22.18 3.58 -8.49
N ASP A 261 21.54 2.42 -8.45
CA ASP A 261 21.76 1.33 -7.49
C ASP A 261 21.59 1.73 -6.00
N LYS A 262 20.87 2.81 -5.72
CA LYS A 262 20.49 3.24 -4.37
C LYS A 262 19.00 3.10 -4.16
N VAL A 263 18.61 2.61 -2.97
CA VAL A 263 17.21 2.44 -2.56
C VAL A 263 16.72 3.71 -1.86
N TYR A 264 15.71 4.35 -2.43
CA TYR A 264 15.07 5.55 -1.87
C TYR A 264 13.69 5.22 -1.34
N LEU A 265 13.39 5.64 -0.11
CA LEU A 265 12.07 5.53 0.47
C LEU A 265 11.10 6.51 -0.20
N ILE A 266 9.95 6.00 -0.64
CA ILE A 266 8.80 6.82 -1.00
C ILE A 266 7.87 6.91 0.21
N GLU A 267 7.40 5.78 0.76
CA GLU A 267 6.46 5.76 1.88
C GLU A 267 6.45 4.40 2.58
N PHE A 268 6.23 4.40 3.91
CA PHE A 268 5.81 3.21 4.65
C PHE A 268 4.30 3.25 4.89
N ASN A 269 3.64 2.12 4.65
CA ASN A 269 2.21 1.95 4.90
C ASN A 269 2.00 0.67 5.71
N SER A 270 1.64 0.77 7.00
CA SER A 270 1.46 -0.39 7.90
C SER A 270 0.10 -1.06 7.70
N ARG A 271 -0.10 -1.55 6.49
CA ARG A 271 -1.27 -2.30 6.02
C ARG A 271 -0.87 -3.15 4.81
N PRO A 272 -1.65 -4.17 4.42
CA PRO A 272 -1.42 -4.91 3.18
C PRO A 272 -1.51 -3.99 1.95
N GLY A 273 -0.66 -4.21 0.95
CA GLY A 273 -0.68 -3.46 -0.31
C GLY A 273 -2.00 -3.61 -1.05
N GLY A 274 -2.55 -2.49 -1.55
CA GLY A 274 -3.73 -2.46 -2.41
C GLY A 274 -3.45 -2.96 -3.82
N ASP A 275 -4.37 -2.64 -4.74
CA ASP A 275 -4.18 -2.75 -6.19
C ASP A 275 -3.75 -4.16 -6.65
N HIS A 276 -4.31 -5.19 -5.99
CA HIS A 276 -4.01 -6.61 -6.17
C HIS A 276 -2.63 -7.06 -5.66
N ILE A 277 -1.77 -6.18 -5.15
CA ILE A 277 -0.38 -6.49 -4.75
C ILE A 277 -0.34 -7.52 -3.62
N ALA A 278 -0.93 -7.21 -2.44
CA ALA A 278 -0.91 -8.11 -1.30
C ALA A 278 -1.70 -9.40 -1.59
N TRP A 279 -2.81 -9.27 -2.29
CA TRP A 279 -3.66 -10.37 -2.74
C TRP A 279 -4.33 -10.01 -4.08
N PRO A 280 -4.33 -10.93 -5.07
CA PRO A 280 -3.79 -12.28 -5.00
C PRO A 280 -2.31 -12.39 -5.39
N LEU A 281 -1.66 -11.30 -5.90
CA LEU A 281 -0.34 -11.42 -6.54
C LEU A 281 0.74 -11.97 -5.60
N THR A 282 0.83 -11.48 -4.35
CA THR A 282 1.86 -11.97 -3.41
C THR A 282 1.65 -13.46 -3.09
N THR A 283 0.41 -13.88 -2.89
CA THR A 283 0.10 -15.32 -2.68
C THR A 283 0.46 -16.16 -3.91
N LEU A 284 0.08 -15.72 -5.10
CA LEU A 284 0.39 -16.42 -6.35
C LEU A 284 1.90 -16.55 -6.60
N SER A 285 2.64 -15.46 -6.40
CA SER A 285 4.06 -15.42 -6.73
C SER A 285 4.95 -16.14 -5.71
N THR A 286 4.52 -16.23 -4.45
CA THR A 286 5.31 -16.79 -3.34
C THR A 286 4.80 -18.11 -2.83
N GLY A 287 3.56 -18.49 -3.14
CA GLY A 287 2.87 -19.64 -2.53
C GLY A 287 2.51 -19.42 -1.06
N TYR A 288 2.78 -18.23 -0.50
CA TYR A 288 2.49 -17.91 0.90
C TYR A 288 1.24 -17.03 1.01
N ASP A 289 0.31 -17.43 1.86
CA ASP A 289 -0.87 -16.63 2.16
C ASP A 289 -0.52 -15.46 3.08
N TYR A 290 -0.21 -14.31 2.45
CA TYR A 290 0.22 -13.09 3.12
C TYR A 290 -0.88 -12.50 4.01
N ILE A 291 -2.15 -12.60 3.60
CA ILE A 291 -3.29 -12.09 4.40
C ILE A 291 -3.48 -12.96 5.65
N ASN A 292 -3.35 -14.28 5.53
CA ASN A 292 -3.35 -15.17 6.69
C ASN A 292 -2.20 -14.82 7.65
N GLY A 293 -1.00 -14.52 7.12
CA GLY A 293 0.13 -14.02 7.92
C GLY A 293 -0.22 -12.78 8.72
N ALA A 294 -0.93 -11.80 8.12
CA ALA A 294 -1.42 -10.61 8.80
C ALA A 294 -2.39 -10.95 9.94
N ILE A 295 -3.36 -11.84 9.69
CA ILE A 295 -4.33 -12.30 10.68
C ILE A 295 -3.61 -13.03 11.84
N GLN A 296 -2.66 -13.90 11.54
CA GLN A 296 -1.87 -14.60 12.56
C GLN A 296 -1.06 -13.64 13.44
N ILE A 297 -0.48 -12.58 12.87
CA ILE A 297 0.21 -11.53 13.64
C ILE A 297 -0.77 -10.87 14.60
N ALA A 298 -1.92 -10.44 14.12
CA ALA A 298 -2.92 -9.74 14.94
C ALA A 298 -3.44 -10.60 16.11
N PHE A 299 -3.49 -11.94 15.96
CA PHE A 299 -3.83 -12.87 17.05
C PHE A 299 -2.61 -13.36 17.85
N GLY A 300 -1.38 -12.95 17.54
CA GLY A 300 -0.16 -13.41 18.20
C GLY A 300 0.22 -14.88 17.89
N GLU A 301 -0.29 -15.42 16.81
CA GLU A 301 -0.10 -16.81 16.39
C GLU A 301 0.97 -17.01 15.33
N PHE A 302 1.46 -15.91 14.76
CA PHE A 302 2.53 -15.97 13.78
C PHE A 302 3.82 -16.55 14.39
N ARG A 303 4.38 -17.59 13.76
CA ARG A 303 5.55 -18.34 14.25
C ARG A 303 6.83 -18.02 13.51
N GLY A 304 6.78 -17.06 12.58
CA GLY A 304 7.88 -16.72 11.69
C GLY A 304 7.67 -17.27 10.29
N LEU A 305 8.50 -16.84 9.37
CA LEU A 305 8.47 -17.21 7.96
C LEU A 305 9.89 -17.48 7.46
N ASP A 306 10.09 -18.62 6.82
CA ASP A 306 11.32 -18.87 6.06
C ASP A 306 11.17 -18.28 4.65
N THR A 307 11.62 -17.06 4.48
CA THR A 307 11.52 -16.35 3.22
C THR A 307 12.40 -16.92 2.11
N HIS A 308 13.38 -17.76 2.44
CA HIS A 308 14.24 -18.43 1.45
C HIS A 308 13.54 -19.60 0.75
N ASN A 309 12.54 -20.19 1.41
CA ASN A 309 11.75 -21.30 0.88
C ASN A 309 10.45 -20.89 0.20
N LEU A 310 10.21 -19.61 0.00
CA LEU A 310 9.06 -19.13 -0.77
C LEU A 310 9.19 -19.52 -2.25
N ALA A 311 8.07 -19.85 -2.87
CA ALA A 311 8.03 -20.06 -4.31
C ALA A 311 8.47 -18.80 -5.08
N ARG A 312 8.91 -18.99 -6.31
CA ARG A 312 9.32 -17.91 -7.21
C ARG A 312 8.54 -18.00 -8.53
N HIS A 313 7.22 -17.93 -8.41
CA HIS A 313 6.32 -17.91 -9.55
C HIS A 313 6.14 -16.48 -10.05
N PHE A 314 5.60 -16.33 -11.24
CA PHE A 314 5.36 -15.04 -11.88
C PHE A 314 3.87 -14.71 -11.84
N ALA A 315 3.56 -13.58 -11.24
CA ALA A 315 2.21 -13.05 -11.22
C ALA A 315 2.23 -11.55 -11.52
N GLY A 316 1.18 -11.04 -12.11
CA GLY A 316 1.08 -9.61 -12.36
C GLY A 316 -0.29 -9.21 -12.83
N VAL A 317 -0.53 -7.92 -12.83
CA VAL A 317 -1.75 -7.28 -13.30
C VAL A 317 -1.40 -6.10 -14.20
N TYR A 318 -2.19 -5.93 -15.25
CA TYR A 318 -2.16 -4.76 -16.12
C TYR A 318 -3.55 -4.15 -16.15
N PHE A 319 -3.64 -2.85 -15.86
CA PHE A 319 -4.89 -2.10 -15.93
C PHE A 319 -5.10 -1.60 -17.35
N VAL A 320 -6.31 -1.85 -17.88
CA VAL A 320 -6.66 -1.55 -19.28
C VAL A 320 -7.50 -0.28 -19.29
N THR A 321 -6.84 0.84 -19.57
CA THR A 321 -7.36 2.21 -19.50
C THR A 321 -7.04 2.98 -20.76
N LYS A 322 -7.45 4.26 -20.85
CA LYS A 322 -7.00 5.13 -21.95
C LYS A 322 -5.49 5.30 -21.98
N GLN A 323 -4.82 5.33 -20.82
CA GLN A 323 -3.36 5.42 -20.73
C GLN A 323 -2.65 4.15 -21.23
N THR A 324 -3.33 3.02 -21.22
CA THR A 324 -2.82 1.70 -21.65
C THR A 324 -3.66 1.11 -22.78
N GLU A 325 -4.26 1.94 -23.62
CA GLU A 325 -5.13 1.52 -24.74
C GLU A 325 -4.47 0.48 -25.67
N TYR A 326 -3.15 0.52 -25.78
CA TYR A 326 -2.36 -0.47 -26.52
C TYR A 326 -2.55 -1.92 -26.00
N LEU A 327 -3.03 -2.11 -24.76
CA LEU A 327 -3.35 -3.43 -24.20
C LEU A 327 -4.73 -3.95 -24.64
N LYS A 328 -5.59 -3.10 -25.21
CA LYS A 328 -6.97 -3.47 -25.55
C LYS A 328 -7.07 -4.68 -26.48
N PRO A 329 -6.25 -4.80 -27.57
CA PRO A 329 -6.30 -5.98 -28.44
C PRO A 329 -5.98 -7.28 -27.71
N LEU A 330 -5.02 -7.26 -26.77
CA LEU A 330 -4.71 -8.41 -25.92
C LEU A 330 -5.84 -8.69 -24.93
N TYR A 331 -6.37 -7.67 -24.28
CA TYR A 331 -7.48 -7.78 -23.35
C TYR A 331 -8.71 -8.47 -23.97
N ASP A 332 -9.02 -8.17 -25.22
CA ASP A 332 -10.18 -8.73 -25.91
C ASP A 332 -10.05 -10.23 -26.19
N VAL A 333 -8.82 -10.73 -26.23
CA VAL A 333 -8.54 -12.15 -26.60
C VAL A 333 -7.75 -12.91 -25.52
N CYS A 334 -7.56 -12.33 -24.32
CA CYS A 334 -6.66 -12.89 -23.31
C CYS A 334 -7.09 -14.25 -22.79
N GLU A 335 -8.39 -14.61 -22.89
CA GLU A 335 -8.93 -15.90 -22.45
C GLU A 335 -8.33 -17.11 -23.21
N LYS A 336 -7.72 -16.90 -24.35
CA LYS A 336 -7.06 -17.96 -25.13
C LYS A 336 -5.69 -18.38 -24.54
N TYR A 337 -5.12 -17.58 -23.62
CA TYR A 337 -3.80 -17.83 -23.07
C TYR A 337 -3.84 -18.62 -21.76
N SER A 338 -3.02 -19.63 -21.64
CA SER A 338 -2.94 -20.50 -20.44
C SER A 338 -2.40 -19.81 -19.19
N TRP A 339 -1.73 -18.67 -19.36
CA TRP A 339 -1.24 -17.87 -18.24
C TRP A 339 -2.31 -16.93 -17.65
N LEU A 340 -3.47 -16.78 -18.29
CA LEU A 340 -4.52 -15.91 -17.74
C LEU A 340 -5.03 -16.45 -16.42
N TYR A 341 -4.84 -15.68 -15.37
CA TYR A 341 -5.41 -15.96 -14.06
C TYR A 341 -6.81 -15.38 -13.89
N HIS A 342 -6.96 -14.10 -14.24
CA HIS A 342 -8.25 -13.39 -14.13
C HIS A 342 -8.34 -12.24 -15.13
N LYS A 343 -9.53 -12.02 -15.64
CA LYS A 343 -9.89 -10.84 -16.44
C LYS A 343 -11.00 -10.10 -15.71
N ASN A 344 -10.73 -8.85 -15.33
CA ASN A 344 -11.75 -7.98 -14.74
C ASN A 344 -12.40 -7.14 -15.83
N VAL A 345 -13.73 -7.18 -15.91
CA VAL A 345 -14.53 -6.40 -16.87
C VAL A 345 -15.43 -5.47 -16.08
N VAL A 346 -15.13 -4.18 -16.10
CA VAL A 346 -15.89 -3.15 -15.38
C VAL A 346 -16.70 -2.29 -16.35
N SER A 347 -16.12 -1.96 -17.51
CA SER A 347 -16.74 -1.11 -18.51
C SER A 347 -16.33 -1.54 -19.93
N GLU A 348 -17.24 -1.37 -20.89
CA GLU A 348 -16.92 -1.53 -22.32
C GLU A 348 -16.00 -0.39 -22.82
N GLU A 349 -16.21 0.82 -22.32
CA GLU A 349 -15.39 1.97 -22.64
C GLU A 349 -14.17 2.08 -21.70
N LEU A 350 -13.02 2.41 -22.28
CA LEU A 350 -11.79 2.61 -21.51
C LEU A 350 -11.90 3.89 -20.65
N GLN A 351 -11.68 3.72 -19.36
CA GLN A 351 -11.64 4.81 -18.39
C GLN A 351 -10.32 5.59 -18.46
N SER A 352 -10.37 6.90 -18.21
CA SER A 352 -9.18 7.70 -17.96
C SER A 352 -8.95 7.77 -16.46
N LEU A 353 -7.77 7.38 -15.98
CA LEU A 353 -7.43 7.44 -14.56
C LEU A 353 -6.73 8.76 -14.22
N GLU A 354 -7.28 9.47 -13.25
CA GLU A 354 -6.65 10.65 -12.61
C GLU A 354 -6.10 10.31 -11.22
N HIS A 355 -6.58 9.22 -10.63
CA HIS A 355 -6.13 8.65 -9.35
C HIS A 355 -6.33 7.14 -9.38
N ASN A 356 -5.70 6.43 -8.44
CA ASN A 356 -5.78 4.97 -8.41
C ASN A 356 -7.18 4.49 -8.02
N ASP A 357 -7.79 3.71 -8.91
CA ASP A 357 -8.99 2.90 -8.67
C ASP A 357 -8.86 1.56 -9.40
N CYS A 358 -7.86 0.81 -9.00
CA CYS A 358 -7.47 -0.39 -9.71
C CYS A 358 -8.51 -1.53 -9.62
N TYR A 359 -9.31 -1.57 -8.55
CA TYR A 359 -10.40 -2.53 -8.42
C TYR A 359 -11.64 -2.17 -9.26
N GLY A 360 -11.84 -0.87 -9.50
CA GLY A 360 -12.90 -0.33 -10.38
C GLY A 360 -12.48 -0.21 -11.85
N THR A 361 -11.42 -0.87 -12.28
CA THR A 361 -10.81 -0.72 -13.61
C THR A 361 -10.71 -2.07 -14.32
N ASN A 362 -10.89 -2.07 -15.65
CA ASN A 362 -10.61 -3.25 -16.47
C ASN A 362 -9.17 -3.71 -16.28
N SER A 363 -8.95 -5.02 -16.14
CA SER A 363 -7.59 -5.53 -15.96
C SER A 363 -7.40 -6.95 -16.50
N ILE A 364 -6.14 -7.26 -16.80
CA ILE A 364 -5.65 -8.61 -17.12
C ILE A 364 -4.70 -9.01 -16.00
N MET A 365 -4.97 -10.14 -15.38
CA MET A 365 -4.07 -10.71 -14.36
C MET A 365 -3.51 -12.03 -14.87
N TYR A 366 -2.20 -12.19 -14.76
CA TYR A 366 -1.51 -13.42 -15.17
C TYR A 366 -0.87 -14.15 -14.00
N TYR A 367 -0.71 -15.46 -14.18
CA TYR A 367 0.06 -16.34 -13.32
C TYR A 367 0.82 -17.37 -14.14
N SER A 368 2.07 -17.63 -13.78
CA SER A 368 2.89 -18.69 -14.37
C SER A 368 3.95 -19.17 -13.38
N GLU A 369 4.13 -20.50 -13.31
CA GLU A 369 5.15 -21.11 -12.44
C GLU A 369 6.55 -21.10 -13.08
N LYS A 370 6.64 -21.02 -14.40
CA LYS A 370 7.88 -21.27 -15.13
C LYS A 370 8.57 -20.01 -15.63
N GLU A 371 7.81 -19.13 -16.26
CA GLU A 371 8.35 -17.95 -16.90
C GLU A 371 7.33 -16.82 -16.90
N ARG A 372 7.78 -15.58 -16.92
CA ARG A 372 6.92 -14.42 -17.05
C ARG A 372 6.36 -14.33 -18.47
N PRO A 373 5.04 -14.24 -18.66
CA PRO A 373 4.46 -13.98 -19.97
C PRO A 373 5.00 -12.67 -20.55
N ASN A 374 5.47 -12.71 -21.78
CA ASN A 374 5.98 -11.52 -22.47
C ASN A 374 4.82 -10.73 -23.07
N ILE A 375 4.12 -10.00 -22.21
CA ILE A 375 2.96 -9.19 -22.60
C ILE A 375 3.33 -8.15 -23.67
N GLU A 376 4.54 -7.61 -23.61
CA GLU A 376 5.03 -6.57 -24.55
C GLU A 376 5.20 -7.10 -25.98
N GLU A 377 5.50 -8.38 -26.16
CA GLU A 377 5.51 -9.01 -27.48
C GLU A 377 4.13 -9.36 -28.00
N LEU A 378 3.19 -9.66 -27.10
CA LEU A 378 1.82 -10.04 -27.48
C LEU A 378 0.97 -8.86 -27.96
N ILE A 379 1.42 -7.63 -27.72
CA ILE A 379 0.74 -6.38 -28.10
C ILE A 379 1.37 -5.71 -29.33
N LYS A 380 2.45 -6.26 -29.89
CA LYS A 380 3.06 -5.85 -31.18
C LYS A 380 2.34 -6.52 -32.35
#